data_d9bdd428d7c794dd05ad7664a45ff0b1
#
_entry.id   d9bdd428d7c794dd05ad7664a45ff0b1
#
_cell.length_a   1.000
_cell.length_b   1.000
_cell.length_c   1.000
_cell.angle_alpha   90.00
_cell.angle_beta   90.00
_cell.angle_gamma   90.00
#
_symmetry.space_group_name_H-M   'P 1'
#
loop_
_entity.id
_entity.type
_entity.pdbx_description
1 polymer ?
#
loop_
_entity_poly.entity_id
_entity_poly.type
_entity_poly.pdbx_seq_one_letter_code
_entity_poly.pdbx_strand_id
1 'polypeptide(L)'
;MALLLTDVAVLPLHGTQTPCAANHNPEGELLDVLVTDGVVTAVGPALARGGHEIVDGGGVWAIPGIWDQHVHCLQAGADRGRLDVSGTDAPDQLAALIAAEIVRLDRNGAERDAIVSASGYRSATWPRLASVAELDAVSGAHPVIAISSDCHTGWLNSAALRLLDVPPREGVLQEAEWFEVMGRLRDLPAVRAAGEEGLRALVGDLNAMGVIGVVDMEHAAAWRDWPGRVAAGVDTVRVRASVYPERLDEALAAGMSRGTPLDARGLTAMGPLKIISDGSLGTRTAYCFDPYVGAADLTCPRGVLNYSQEELLALATQARGAGLEVALHAIGDAAIAQALDVFGATGAAGSIEHAQLVRWQDVPRMADLGVRASVQPAHLLDDRDLTAACWPGRESRSFALASMADAGVELRFGSDAPVAPADPWLAIAAAIHRSADEREAWHPEQHLRIGAAIAASTDGWGTISPGHPGDIVLLAQDPFGSPSDSTAQMAARVRSTRPLATFLGGRVVHSR
;
A
#
# COMPACT_ATOMS: atom_id res chain seq x y z
N MET A 1 14.81 27.68 -5.12
CA MET A 1 13.74 28.24 -5.99
C MET A 1 12.54 28.53 -5.10
N ALA A 2 11.89 29.69 -5.25
CA ALA A 2 10.76 30.03 -4.40
C ALA A 2 9.47 30.08 -5.23
N LEU A 3 8.43 29.40 -4.75
CA LEU A 3 7.08 29.34 -5.32
C LEU A 3 6.12 30.07 -4.38
N LEU A 4 5.30 30.96 -4.92
CA LEU A 4 4.16 31.54 -4.22
C LEU A 4 2.86 31.02 -4.85
N LEU A 5 2.12 30.19 -4.10
CA LEU A 5 0.75 29.87 -4.44
C LEU A 5 -0.14 30.94 -3.85
N THR A 6 -0.96 31.61 -4.68
CA THR A 6 -1.89 32.65 -4.22
C THR A 6 -3.32 32.16 -4.26
N ASP A 7 -4.15 32.75 -3.41
CA ASP A 7 -5.60 32.54 -3.44
C ASP A 7 -6.02 31.07 -3.36
N VAL A 8 -5.51 30.30 -2.38
CA VAL A 8 -5.88 28.91 -2.12
C VAL A 8 -6.63 28.76 -0.78
N ALA A 9 -7.62 27.90 -0.74
CA ALA A 9 -8.31 27.51 0.49
C ALA A 9 -7.56 26.34 1.15
N VAL A 10 -6.71 26.64 2.15
CA VAL A 10 -5.96 25.60 2.88
C VAL A 10 -6.88 24.83 3.81
N LEU A 11 -6.94 23.51 3.64
CA LEU A 11 -7.77 22.63 4.48
C LEU A 11 -7.06 22.24 5.78
N PRO A 12 -7.69 22.46 6.93
CA PRO A 12 -7.27 21.86 8.18
C PRO A 12 -7.77 20.41 8.24
N LEU A 13 -6.85 19.45 8.27
CA LEU A 13 -7.16 18.02 8.40
C LEU A 13 -7.09 17.55 9.86
N HIS A 14 -6.96 18.45 10.81
CA HIS A 14 -6.72 18.14 12.21
C HIS A 14 -7.85 17.35 12.86
N GLY A 15 -7.46 16.28 13.52
CA GLY A 15 -8.17 15.65 14.62
C GLY A 15 -9.07 14.51 14.23
N THR A 16 -8.61 13.32 14.58
CA THR A 16 -9.47 12.13 14.75
C THR A 16 -10.63 12.39 15.73
N GLN A 17 -10.58 13.46 16.53
CA GLN A 17 -11.49 13.73 17.62
C GLN A 17 -12.43 14.94 17.43
N THR A 18 -12.29 15.73 16.36
CA THR A 18 -13.16 16.89 16.15
C THR A 18 -14.29 16.57 15.17
N PRO A 19 -15.56 16.88 15.48
CA PRO A 19 -16.67 16.73 14.54
C PRO A 19 -16.37 17.51 13.25
N CYS A 20 -16.64 16.93 12.10
CA CYS A 20 -16.41 17.52 10.78
C CYS A 20 -16.98 18.96 10.66
N ALA A 21 -18.09 19.22 11.35
CA ALA A 21 -18.76 20.50 11.37
C ALA A 21 -17.98 21.64 12.09
N ALA A 22 -16.98 21.31 12.92
CA ALA A 22 -16.27 22.32 13.71
C ALA A 22 -15.02 22.89 13.04
N ASN A 23 -14.48 22.19 12.00
CA ASN A 23 -13.26 22.61 11.29
C ASN A 23 -13.51 22.99 9.82
N HIS A 24 -14.74 22.95 9.39
CA HIS A 24 -15.11 23.49 8.10
C HIS A 24 -14.99 25.02 8.19
N ASN A 25 -14.08 25.62 7.44
CA ASN A 25 -14.10 27.03 7.16
C ASN A 25 -15.09 27.26 6.00
N PRO A 26 -16.39 27.46 6.25
CA PRO A 26 -17.41 27.50 5.20
C PRO A 26 -17.29 28.75 4.31
N GLU A 27 -16.51 29.73 4.75
CA GLU A 27 -16.25 30.98 4.01
C GLU A 27 -14.85 30.97 3.36
N GLY A 28 -14.08 29.87 3.50
CA GLY A 28 -12.80 29.62 2.82
C GLY A 28 -11.92 30.87 2.76
N GLU A 29 -11.36 31.29 3.89
CA GLU A 29 -10.36 32.36 3.80
C GLU A 29 -9.28 31.91 2.80
N LEU A 30 -9.14 32.69 1.72
CA LEU A 30 -8.12 32.44 0.72
C LEU A 30 -6.78 32.90 1.28
N LEU A 31 -5.82 32.03 1.22
CA LEU A 31 -4.47 32.24 1.74
C LEU A 31 -3.45 32.11 0.61
N ASP A 32 -2.33 32.76 0.79
CA ASP A 32 -1.14 32.53 0.00
C ASP A 32 -0.20 31.57 0.75
N VAL A 33 0.50 30.72 0.01
CA VAL A 33 1.48 29.78 0.55
C VAL A 33 2.82 30.03 -0.15
N LEU A 34 3.83 30.43 0.62
CA LEU A 34 5.19 30.62 0.12
C LEU A 34 6.03 29.38 0.43
N VAL A 35 6.58 28.78 -0.62
CA VAL A 35 7.53 27.67 -0.54
C VAL A 35 8.91 28.17 -0.96
N THR A 36 9.92 28.00 -0.10
CA THR A 36 11.31 28.35 -0.39
C THR A 36 12.19 27.14 -0.11
N ASP A 37 13.01 26.78 -1.10
CA ASP A 37 13.95 25.65 -1.01
C ASP A 37 13.29 24.34 -0.53
N GLY A 38 12.07 24.09 -1.02
CA GLY A 38 11.31 22.87 -0.75
C GLY A 38 10.51 22.88 0.54
N VAL A 39 10.51 23.96 1.32
CA VAL A 39 9.83 24.10 2.62
C VAL A 39 8.83 25.25 2.57
N VAL A 40 7.66 25.06 3.16
CA VAL A 40 6.69 26.13 3.39
C VAL A 40 7.28 27.12 4.39
N THR A 41 7.49 28.38 3.98
CA THR A 41 8.10 29.42 4.82
C THR A 41 7.07 30.42 5.36
N ALA A 42 5.94 30.59 4.67
CA ALA A 42 4.84 31.42 5.13
C ALA A 42 3.49 30.92 4.60
N VAL A 43 2.45 31.10 5.40
CA VAL A 43 1.05 30.93 5.03
C VAL A 43 0.27 32.11 5.60
N GLY A 44 -0.48 32.82 4.78
CA GLY A 44 -1.27 33.96 5.23
C GLY A 44 -1.89 34.72 4.07
N PRO A 45 -2.78 35.69 4.35
CA PRO A 45 -3.39 36.48 3.29
C PRO A 45 -2.37 37.49 2.69
N ALA A 46 -2.45 37.66 1.36
CA ALA A 46 -1.74 38.71 0.62
C ALA A 46 -0.21 38.77 0.90
N LEU A 47 0.48 37.64 0.80
CA LEU A 47 1.93 37.60 0.96
C LEU A 47 2.64 38.43 -0.13
N ALA A 48 3.83 38.92 0.21
CA ALA A 48 4.63 39.72 -0.72
C ALA A 48 4.99 38.91 -1.96
N ARG A 49 4.67 39.45 -3.15
CA ARG A 49 4.86 38.74 -4.43
C ARG A 49 6.33 38.61 -4.85
N GLY A 50 7.25 39.40 -4.31
CA GLY A 50 8.71 39.27 -4.49
C GLY A 50 9.15 38.90 -5.92
N GLY A 51 10.31 38.25 -6.05
CA GLY A 51 10.79 37.66 -7.31
C GLY A 51 10.49 36.15 -7.40
N HIS A 52 9.36 35.69 -6.84
CA HIS A 52 8.94 34.30 -6.79
C HIS A 52 8.26 33.87 -8.09
N GLU A 53 8.31 32.57 -8.40
CA GLU A 53 7.36 31.98 -9.35
C GLU A 53 5.98 32.05 -8.71
N ILE A 54 4.97 32.56 -9.44
CA ILE A 54 3.63 32.72 -8.91
C ILE A 54 2.69 31.76 -9.63
N VAL A 55 1.96 30.97 -8.85
CA VAL A 55 0.85 30.14 -9.33
C VAL A 55 -0.43 30.63 -8.64
N ASP A 56 -1.36 31.10 -9.44
CA ASP A 56 -2.68 31.53 -8.98
C ASP A 56 -3.57 30.30 -8.74
N GLY A 57 -4.00 30.09 -7.51
CA GLY A 57 -4.91 29.01 -7.13
C GLY A 57 -6.37 29.28 -7.52
N GLY A 58 -6.77 30.58 -7.71
CA GLY A 58 -8.12 30.90 -8.13
C GLY A 58 -9.22 30.42 -7.20
N GLY A 59 -8.94 30.29 -5.91
CA GLY A 59 -9.90 29.85 -4.89
C GLY A 59 -10.02 28.32 -4.75
N VAL A 60 -9.10 27.55 -5.33
CA VAL A 60 -9.13 26.07 -5.20
C VAL A 60 -8.65 25.60 -3.83
N TRP A 61 -8.95 24.35 -3.49
CA TRP A 61 -8.60 23.74 -2.23
C TRP A 61 -7.17 23.22 -2.26
N ALA A 62 -6.44 23.41 -1.14
CA ALA A 62 -5.08 22.92 -0.97
C ALA A 62 -4.95 22.01 0.24
N ILE A 63 -4.34 20.84 0.03
CA ILE A 63 -3.99 19.88 1.09
C ILE A 63 -2.51 19.55 1.03
N PRO A 64 -1.91 19.02 2.12
CA PRO A 64 -0.58 18.43 2.06
C PRO A 64 -0.52 17.32 1.01
N GLY A 65 0.67 17.10 0.46
CA GLY A 65 0.92 16.01 -0.47
C GLY A 65 0.59 14.63 0.12
N ILE A 66 0.02 13.76 -0.69
CA ILE A 66 -0.41 12.43 -0.28
C ILE A 66 0.80 11.48 -0.25
N TRP A 67 0.79 10.57 0.71
CA TRP A 67 1.73 9.47 0.84
C TRP A 67 1.01 8.13 0.76
N ASP A 68 1.59 7.19 0.02
CA ASP A 68 1.25 5.78 0.11
C ASP A 68 2.20 5.10 1.11
N GLN A 69 1.68 4.69 2.27
CA GLN A 69 2.52 4.19 3.36
C GLN A 69 2.93 2.72 3.21
N HIS A 70 2.41 2.04 2.17
CA HIS A 70 2.72 0.65 1.90
C HIS A 70 2.47 0.33 0.43
N VAL A 71 3.53 0.20 -0.34
CA VAL A 71 3.46 -0.13 -1.76
C VAL A 71 4.67 -0.97 -2.18
N HIS A 72 4.49 -1.89 -3.14
CA HIS A 72 5.56 -2.65 -3.78
C HIS A 72 5.79 -2.09 -5.17
N CYS A 73 6.62 -1.03 -5.26
CA CYS A 73 6.70 -0.19 -6.46
C CYS A 73 7.12 -0.96 -7.72
N LEU A 74 8.10 -1.84 -7.63
CA LEU A 74 8.56 -2.61 -8.79
C LEU A 74 7.54 -3.67 -9.20
N GLN A 75 6.91 -4.33 -8.23
CA GLN A 75 5.85 -5.31 -8.49
C GLN A 75 4.62 -4.64 -9.10
N ALA A 76 4.17 -3.51 -8.54
CA ALA A 76 3.05 -2.74 -9.08
C ALA A 76 3.34 -2.20 -10.50
N GLY A 77 4.60 -1.83 -10.76
CA GLY A 77 5.04 -1.49 -12.11
C GLY A 77 4.93 -2.68 -13.07
N ALA A 78 5.45 -3.84 -12.66
CA ALA A 78 5.43 -5.06 -13.47
C ALA A 78 4.01 -5.59 -13.68
N ASP A 79 3.10 -5.39 -12.71
CA ASP A 79 1.72 -5.85 -12.78
C ASP A 79 0.93 -5.19 -13.91
N ARG A 80 1.26 -3.97 -14.30
CA ARG A 80 0.63 -3.24 -15.40
C ARG A 80 0.65 -3.98 -16.75
N GLY A 81 1.59 -4.88 -16.94
CA GLY A 81 1.73 -5.71 -18.15
C GLY A 81 1.17 -7.12 -18.03
N ARG A 82 0.63 -7.50 -16.86
CA ARG A 82 0.10 -8.85 -16.62
C ARG A 82 -1.33 -9.01 -17.13
N LEU A 83 -1.69 -10.25 -17.46
CA LEU A 83 -3.06 -10.61 -17.75
C LEU A 83 -3.89 -10.56 -16.48
N ASP A 84 -4.95 -9.74 -16.46
CA ASP A 84 -5.89 -9.71 -15.34
C ASP A 84 -6.73 -10.99 -15.33
N VAL A 85 -6.68 -11.73 -14.22
CA VAL A 85 -7.45 -12.95 -13.98
C VAL A 85 -8.31 -12.84 -12.71
N SER A 86 -8.56 -11.63 -12.23
CA SER A 86 -9.31 -11.34 -10.98
C SER A 86 -10.76 -11.82 -11.00
N GLY A 87 -11.37 -11.92 -12.19
CA GLY A 87 -12.75 -12.37 -12.37
C GLY A 87 -12.92 -13.89 -12.44
N THR A 88 -11.92 -14.70 -12.03
CA THR A 88 -12.01 -16.17 -12.13
C THR A 88 -12.44 -16.81 -10.81
N ASP A 89 -13.44 -17.70 -10.90
CA ASP A 89 -14.03 -18.42 -9.76
C ASP A 89 -13.58 -19.90 -9.66
N ALA A 90 -12.75 -20.34 -10.61
CA ALA A 90 -12.23 -21.71 -10.65
C ALA A 90 -10.94 -21.81 -11.49
N PRO A 91 -10.09 -22.82 -11.26
CA PRO A 91 -8.83 -23.02 -11.99
C PRO A 91 -8.99 -23.13 -13.50
N ASP A 92 -10.03 -23.81 -13.99
CA ASP A 92 -10.30 -23.98 -15.42
C ASP A 92 -10.66 -22.68 -16.14
N GLN A 93 -11.31 -21.74 -15.46
CA GLN A 93 -11.58 -20.41 -16.02
C GLN A 93 -10.28 -19.63 -16.23
N LEU A 94 -9.37 -19.67 -15.24
CA LEU A 94 -8.05 -19.03 -15.37
C LEU A 94 -7.23 -19.70 -16.48
N ALA A 95 -7.19 -21.02 -16.55
CA ALA A 95 -6.51 -21.75 -17.61
C ALA A 95 -7.05 -21.37 -19.01
N ALA A 96 -8.35 -21.15 -19.16
CA ALA A 96 -8.95 -20.70 -20.40
C ALA A 96 -8.49 -19.28 -20.80
N LEU A 97 -8.37 -18.35 -19.84
CA LEU A 97 -7.82 -17.00 -20.09
C LEU A 97 -6.34 -17.08 -20.52
N ILE A 98 -5.55 -17.91 -19.88
CA ILE A 98 -4.16 -18.16 -20.28
C ILE A 98 -4.08 -18.70 -21.72
N ALA A 99 -4.92 -19.68 -22.07
CA ALA A 99 -4.97 -20.23 -23.42
C ALA A 99 -5.29 -19.14 -24.46
N ALA A 100 -6.25 -18.26 -24.16
CA ALA A 100 -6.63 -17.15 -25.04
C ALA A 100 -5.48 -16.15 -25.22
N GLU A 101 -4.76 -15.85 -24.14
CA GLU A 101 -3.61 -14.94 -24.16
C GLU A 101 -2.46 -15.51 -24.99
N ILE A 102 -2.17 -16.80 -24.86
CA ILE A 102 -1.13 -17.47 -25.68
C ILE A 102 -1.48 -17.40 -27.16
N VAL A 103 -2.74 -17.67 -27.53
CA VAL A 103 -3.19 -17.52 -28.92
C VAL A 103 -3.00 -16.08 -29.42
N ARG A 104 -3.22 -15.08 -28.56
CA ARG A 104 -3.00 -13.67 -28.91
C ARG A 104 -1.52 -13.37 -29.12
N LEU A 105 -0.65 -13.87 -28.26
CA LEU A 105 0.81 -13.72 -28.34
C LEU A 105 1.36 -14.37 -29.60
N ASP A 106 0.98 -15.61 -29.90
CA ASP A 106 1.39 -16.34 -31.09
C ASP A 106 1.00 -15.62 -32.38
N ARG A 107 -0.22 -15.08 -32.44
CA ARG A 107 -0.70 -14.28 -33.58
C ARG A 107 0.10 -12.99 -33.79
N ASN A 108 0.58 -12.40 -32.69
CA ASN A 108 1.39 -11.19 -32.73
C ASN A 108 2.90 -11.47 -32.95
N GLY A 109 3.28 -12.73 -33.16
CA GLY A 109 4.66 -13.13 -33.46
C GLY A 109 5.58 -13.14 -32.26
N ALA A 110 5.03 -13.32 -31.04
CA ALA A 110 5.84 -13.49 -29.85
C ALA A 110 6.69 -14.76 -29.95
N GLU A 111 7.83 -14.78 -29.24
CA GLU A 111 8.68 -15.97 -29.15
C GLU A 111 7.91 -17.12 -28.48
N ARG A 112 8.16 -18.35 -28.94
CA ARG A 112 7.43 -19.55 -28.47
C ARG A 112 7.62 -19.87 -26.97
N ASP A 113 8.62 -19.27 -26.35
CA ASP A 113 8.96 -19.39 -24.94
C ASP A 113 8.77 -18.07 -24.19
N ALA A 114 8.05 -17.12 -24.79
CA ALA A 114 7.69 -15.86 -24.11
C ALA A 114 6.92 -16.16 -22.82
N ILE A 115 7.31 -15.49 -21.74
CA ILE A 115 6.66 -15.66 -20.43
C ILE A 115 5.25 -15.09 -20.48
N VAL A 116 4.26 -15.89 -20.07
CA VAL A 116 2.88 -15.44 -19.83
C VAL A 116 2.70 -15.21 -18.34
N SER A 117 2.55 -13.94 -17.98
CA SER A 117 2.36 -13.53 -16.60
C SER A 117 0.94 -13.07 -16.38
N ALA A 118 0.29 -13.55 -15.33
CA ALA A 118 -1.07 -13.19 -14.94
C ALA A 118 -1.14 -12.85 -13.45
N SER A 119 -2.12 -12.03 -13.05
CA SER A 119 -2.31 -11.66 -11.65
C SER A 119 -3.79 -11.47 -11.28
N GLY A 120 -4.09 -11.60 -9.99
CA GLY A 120 -5.38 -11.20 -9.44
C GLY A 120 -6.32 -12.34 -9.04
N TYR A 121 -5.98 -13.63 -9.22
CA TYR A 121 -6.87 -14.72 -8.82
C TYR A 121 -7.00 -14.85 -7.30
N ARG A 122 -8.17 -15.34 -6.84
CA ARG A 122 -8.51 -15.54 -5.43
C ARG A 122 -8.92 -16.99 -5.15
N SER A 123 -7.93 -17.83 -4.81
CA SER A 123 -8.17 -19.28 -4.66
C SER A 123 -8.91 -19.67 -3.37
N ALA A 124 -9.05 -18.79 -2.39
CA ALA A 124 -9.69 -19.10 -1.10
C ALA A 124 -11.15 -19.55 -1.22
N THR A 125 -11.86 -19.08 -2.25
CA THR A 125 -13.24 -19.42 -2.54
C THR A 125 -13.42 -20.43 -3.68
N TRP A 126 -12.33 -20.89 -4.28
CA TRP A 126 -12.40 -21.86 -5.37
C TRP A 126 -12.92 -23.22 -4.89
N PRO A 127 -13.69 -23.93 -5.73
CA PRO A 127 -14.29 -25.23 -5.36
C PRO A 127 -13.27 -26.36 -5.21
N ARG A 128 -12.05 -26.16 -5.72
CA ARG A 128 -10.95 -27.13 -5.69
C ARG A 128 -9.60 -26.44 -5.82
N LEU A 129 -8.56 -27.15 -5.45
CA LEU A 129 -7.19 -26.67 -5.61
C LEU A 129 -6.79 -26.64 -7.10
N ALA A 130 -5.92 -25.72 -7.46
CA ALA A 130 -5.27 -25.62 -8.76
C ALA A 130 -4.11 -26.59 -8.88
N SER A 131 -3.85 -27.10 -10.08
CA SER A 131 -2.75 -28.03 -10.36
C SER A 131 -1.85 -27.54 -11.50
N VAL A 132 -0.57 -27.90 -11.45
CA VAL A 132 0.40 -27.62 -12.51
C VAL A 132 -0.05 -28.19 -13.86
N ALA A 133 -0.63 -29.38 -13.86
CA ALA A 133 -1.09 -30.08 -15.06
C ALA A 133 -2.17 -29.32 -15.83
N GLU A 134 -2.99 -28.51 -15.16
CA GLU A 134 -4.03 -27.70 -15.82
C GLU A 134 -3.41 -26.59 -16.67
N LEU A 135 -2.37 -25.92 -16.17
CA LEU A 135 -1.63 -24.94 -16.96
C LEU A 135 -0.81 -25.62 -18.07
N ASP A 136 -0.16 -26.76 -17.80
CA ASP A 136 0.58 -27.51 -18.80
C ASP A 136 -0.29 -27.90 -19.99
N ALA A 137 -1.57 -28.24 -19.74
CA ALA A 137 -2.49 -28.66 -20.80
C ALA A 137 -2.80 -27.55 -21.82
N VAL A 138 -2.63 -26.28 -21.45
CA VAL A 138 -3.01 -25.13 -22.30
C VAL A 138 -1.83 -24.25 -22.73
N SER A 139 -0.64 -24.44 -22.15
CA SER A 139 0.45 -23.48 -22.27
C SER A 139 1.49 -23.81 -23.37
N GLY A 140 1.51 -25.03 -23.89
CA GLY A 140 2.51 -25.43 -24.87
C GLY A 140 3.94 -25.28 -24.31
N ALA A 141 4.77 -24.47 -24.98
CA ALA A 141 6.13 -24.20 -24.52
C ALA A 141 6.27 -22.95 -23.63
N HIS A 142 5.22 -22.14 -23.54
CA HIS A 142 5.28 -20.89 -22.79
C HIS A 142 5.40 -21.13 -21.28
N PRO A 143 6.38 -20.52 -20.59
CA PRO A 143 6.35 -20.42 -19.13
C PRO A 143 5.14 -19.60 -18.69
N VAL A 144 4.29 -20.18 -17.84
CA VAL A 144 3.10 -19.51 -17.30
C VAL A 144 3.25 -19.31 -15.80
N ILE A 145 3.02 -18.07 -15.35
CA ILE A 145 3.12 -17.66 -13.95
C ILE A 145 1.87 -16.86 -13.63
N ALA A 146 0.97 -17.42 -12.84
CA ALA A 146 -0.18 -16.71 -12.30
C ALA A 146 0.05 -16.40 -10.82
N ILE A 147 -0.16 -15.12 -10.43
CA ILE A 147 0.07 -14.63 -9.08
C ILE A 147 -1.30 -14.33 -8.44
N SER A 148 -1.50 -14.76 -7.20
CA SER A 148 -2.73 -14.45 -6.46
C SER A 148 -2.89 -12.95 -6.22
N SER A 149 -4.11 -12.49 -5.99
CA SER A 149 -4.41 -11.07 -5.76
C SER A 149 -3.68 -10.49 -4.54
N ASP A 150 -3.44 -11.31 -3.52
CA ASP A 150 -2.69 -10.95 -2.31
C ASP A 150 -1.18 -11.15 -2.42
N CYS A 151 -0.69 -11.59 -3.58
CA CYS A 151 0.71 -11.89 -3.87
C CYS A 151 1.36 -13.00 -3.01
N HIS A 152 0.59 -13.74 -2.21
CA HIS A 152 1.09 -14.80 -1.33
C HIS A 152 1.15 -16.19 -2.00
N THR A 153 0.64 -16.34 -3.22
CA THR A 153 0.61 -17.62 -3.94
C THR A 153 1.02 -17.45 -5.42
N GLY A 154 1.85 -18.37 -5.90
CA GLY A 154 2.18 -18.51 -7.31
C GLY A 154 1.69 -19.83 -7.88
N TRP A 155 0.92 -19.80 -8.97
CA TRP A 155 0.53 -20.97 -9.75
C TRP A 155 1.32 -21.00 -11.06
N LEU A 156 2.24 -21.96 -11.17
CA LEU A 156 3.20 -22.08 -12.25
C LEU A 156 2.95 -23.37 -13.03
N ASN A 157 3.21 -23.33 -14.33
CA ASN A 157 3.29 -24.54 -15.15
C ASN A 157 4.69 -25.16 -15.09
N SER A 158 4.86 -26.35 -15.64
CA SER A 158 6.15 -27.07 -15.67
C SER A 158 7.26 -26.29 -16.39
N ALA A 159 6.94 -25.48 -17.39
CA ALA A 159 7.92 -24.67 -18.09
C ALA A 159 8.44 -23.52 -17.19
N ALA A 160 7.56 -22.85 -16.45
CA ALA A 160 7.94 -21.82 -15.50
C ALA A 160 8.72 -22.39 -14.30
N LEU A 161 8.33 -23.58 -13.79
CA LEU A 161 9.09 -24.26 -12.73
C LEU A 161 10.53 -24.50 -13.17
N ARG A 162 10.73 -25.02 -14.38
CA ARG A 162 12.10 -25.21 -14.94
C ARG A 162 12.85 -23.90 -15.13
N LEU A 163 12.18 -22.87 -15.67
CA LEU A 163 12.79 -21.55 -15.89
C LEU A 163 13.32 -20.94 -14.59
N LEU A 164 12.60 -21.16 -13.48
CA LEU A 164 12.92 -20.59 -12.17
C LEU A 164 13.67 -21.55 -11.24
N ASP A 165 14.18 -22.68 -11.78
CA ASP A 165 14.91 -23.72 -11.03
C ASP A 165 14.12 -24.19 -9.79
N VAL A 166 12.83 -24.50 -10.00
CA VAL A 166 11.93 -25.05 -8.97
C VAL A 166 11.70 -26.54 -9.24
N PRO A 167 11.81 -27.42 -8.24
CA PRO A 167 11.51 -28.83 -8.41
C PRO A 167 10.09 -29.08 -8.92
N PRO A 168 9.87 -30.15 -9.72
CA PRO A 168 8.55 -30.55 -10.16
C PRO A 168 7.59 -30.75 -8.98
N ARG A 169 6.33 -30.30 -9.15
CA ARG A 169 5.29 -30.37 -8.14
C ARG A 169 3.92 -30.51 -8.76
N GLU A 170 2.90 -30.81 -7.94
CA GLU A 170 1.53 -30.94 -8.41
C GLU A 170 0.71 -29.65 -8.19
N GLY A 171 0.95 -28.95 -7.09
CA GLY A 171 0.19 -27.78 -6.66
C GLY A 171 0.92 -26.45 -6.80
N VAL A 172 0.32 -25.42 -6.23
CA VAL A 172 0.84 -24.05 -6.19
C VAL A 172 1.98 -23.87 -5.19
N LEU A 173 2.71 -22.77 -5.31
CA LEU A 173 3.71 -22.29 -4.34
C LEU A 173 3.03 -21.28 -3.40
N GLN A 174 3.36 -21.30 -2.10
CA GLN A 174 2.76 -20.40 -1.11
C GLN A 174 3.80 -19.86 -0.14
N GLU A 175 3.54 -18.66 0.40
CA GLU A 175 4.32 -18.02 1.46
C GLU A 175 5.83 -17.98 1.18
N ALA A 176 6.66 -18.34 2.13
CA ALA A 176 8.12 -18.27 2.05
C ALA A 176 8.68 -18.97 0.79
N GLU A 177 8.12 -20.13 0.41
CA GLU A 177 8.52 -20.84 -0.81
C GLU A 177 8.20 -20.00 -2.05
N TRP A 178 7.03 -19.38 -2.11
CA TRP A 178 6.66 -18.50 -3.21
C TRP A 178 7.50 -17.22 -3.24
N PHE A 179 7.75 -16.60 -2.10
CA PHE A 179 8.55 -15.37 -2.04
C PHE A 179 9.98 -15.58 -2.54
N GLU A 180 10.59 -16.75 -2.26
CA GLU A 180 11.89 -17.10 -2.83
C GLU A 180 11.83 -17.20 -4.37
N VAL A 181 10.84 -17.90 -4.90
CA VAL A 181 10.65 -18.07 -6.35
C VAL A 181 10.30 -16.73 -7.03
N MET A 182 9.48 -15.91 -6.40
CA MET A 182 9.18 -14.56 -6.87
C MET A 182 10.43 -13.68 -6.93
N GLY A 183 11.37 -13.86 -6.01
CA GLY A 183 12.69 -13.23 -6.08
C GLY A 183 13.44 -13.62 -7.36
N ARG A 184 13.51 -14.92 -7.68
CA ARG A 184 14.15 -15.43 -8.90
C ARG A 184 13.44 -14.92 -10.18
N LEU A 185 12.10 -14.87 -10.16
CA LEU A 185 11.32 -14.32 -11.28
C LEU A 185 11.69 -12.86 -11.55
N ARG A 186 11.75 -12.06 -10.51
CA ARG A 186 12.12 -10.64 -10.60
C ARG A 186 13.53 -10.42 -11.14
N ASP A 187 14.47 -11.32 -10.84
CA ASP A 187 15.85 -11.23 -11.27
C ASP A 187 16.04 -11.58 -12.76
N LEU A 188 15.01 -12.10 -13.43
CA LEU A 188 15.04 -12.30 -14.88
C LEU A 188 15.15 -10.93 -15.58
N PRO A 189 16.13 -10.74 -16.51
CA PRO A 189 16.39 -9.42 -17.12
C PRO A 189 15.16 -8.80 -17.79
N ALA A 190 14.36 -9.59 -18.50
CA ALA A 190 13.14 -9.10 -19.17
C ALA A 190 12.06 -8.65 -18.17
N VAL A 191 11.86 -9.41 -17.08
CA VAL A 191 10.89 -9.07 -16.03
C VAL A 191 11.32 -7.82 -15.29
N ARG A 192 12.61 -7.71 -14.96
CA ARG A 192 13.17 -6.52 -14.31
C ARG A 192 13.03 -5.28 -15.19
N ALA A 193 13.37 -5.36 -16.48
CA ALA A 193 13.24 -4.24 -17.40
C ALA A 193 11.79 -3.75 -17.53
N ALA A 194 10.84 -4.68 -17.68
CA ALA A 194 9.42 -4.35 -17.72
C ALA A 194 8.92 -3.71 -16.40
N GLY A 195 9.41 -4.22 -15.27
CA GLY A 195 9.11 -3.65 -13.95
C GLY A 195 9.61 -2.21 -13.80
N GLU A 196 10.83 -1.91 -14.22
CA GLU A 196 11.42 -0.55 -14.16
C GLU A 196 10.70 0.44 -15.09
N GLU A 197 10.25 0.00 -16.27
CA GLU A 197 9.44 0.81 -17.17
C GLU A 197 8.06 1.08 -16.57
N GLY A 198 7.41 0.05 -16.07
CA GLY A 198 6.11 0.17 -15.41
C GLY A 198 6.16 1.02 -14.14
N LEU A 199 7.26 0.96 -13.37
CA LEU A 199 7.48 1.80 -12.19
C LEU A 199 7.51 3.30 -12.56
N ARG A 200 8.17 3.68 -13.66
CA ARG A 200 8.12 5.07 -14.13
C ARG A 200 6.71 5.52 -14.45
N ALA A 201 5.93 4.68 -15.14
CA ALA A 201 4.54 4.97 -15.43
C ALA A 201 3.70 5.06 -14.16
N LEU A 202 3.92 4.14 -13.20
CA LEU A 202 3.26 4.16 -11.89
C LEU A 202 3.52 5.48 -11.16
N VAL A 203 4.76 5.96 -11.10
CA VAL A 203 5.08 7.24 -10.44
C VAL A 203 4.36 8.42 -11.10
N GLY A 204 4.23 8.42 -12.45
CA GLY A 204 3.42 9.42 -13.15
C GLY A 204 1.94 9.38 -12.74
N ASP A 205 1.35 8.19 -12.64
CA ASP A 205 -0.04 8.03 -12.19
C ASP A 205 -0.21 8.43 -10.72
N LEU A 206 0.73 8.08 -9.85
CA LEU A 206 0.75 8.52 -8.45
C LEU A 206 0.75 10.04 -8.34
N ASN A 207 1.61 10.73 -9.10
CA ASN A 207 1.63 12.20 -9.13
C ASN A 207 0.29 12.78 -9.63
N ALA A 208 -0.36 12.16 -10.63
CA ALA A 208 -1.67 12.57 -11.12
C ALA A 208 -2.79 12.42 -10.08
N MET A 209 -2.60 11.54 -9.10
CA MET A 209 -3.50 11.34 -7.98
C MET A 209 -3.12 12.14 -6.73
N GLY A 210 -2.07 12.96 -6.78
CA GLY A 210 -1.59 13.78 -5.66
C GLY A 210 -0.61 13.07 -4.74
N VAL A 211 -0.18 11.86 -5.07
CA VAL A 211 0.81 11.12 -4.29
C VAL A 211 2.22 11.64 -4.61
N ILE A 212 2.91 12.10 -3.59
CA ILE A 212 4.27 12.65 -3.67
C ILE A 212 5.27 11.85 -2.83
N GLY A 213 4.80 10.89 -2.08
CA GLY A 213 5.65 10.06 -1.25
C GLY A 213 5.15 8.65 -1.14
N VAL A 214 6.09 7.71 -1.03
CA VAL A 214 5.79 6.29 -0.88
C VAL A 214 6.70 5.67 0.18
N VAL A 215 6.19 4.69 0.91
CA VAL A 215 7.02 3.75 1.67
C VAL A 215 7.07 2.46 0.85
N ASP A 216 8.21 2.27 0.18
CA ASP A 216 8.41 1.12 -0.71
C ASP A 216 8.78 -0.12 0.09
N MET A 217 7.83 -1.04 0.17
CA MET A 217 7.95 -2.32 0.88
C MET A 217 8.42 -3.45 -0.05
N GLU A 218 9.05 -3.10 -1.18
CA GLU A 218 9.54 -4.08 -2.15
C GLU A 218 10.53 -5.07 -1.53
N HIS A 219 10.32 -6.36 -1.78
CA HIS A 219 11.14 -7.48 -1.29
C HIS A 219 12.49 -7.59 -2.02
N ALA A 220 13.06 -6.47 -2.42
CA ALA A 220 14.35 -6.37 -3.08
C ALA A 220 15.31 -5.53 -2.24
N ALA A 221 16.43 -5.20 -2.83
CA ALA A 221 17.33 -4.20 -2.28
C ALA A 221 16.84 -2.79 -2.65
N ALA A 222 15.56 -2.45 -2.37
CA ALA A 222 14.93 -1.20 -2.76
C ALA A 222 15.78 0.01 -2.36
N TRP A 223 16.32 0.02 -1.14
CA TRP A 223 17.20 1.06 -0.64
C TRP A 223 18.50 1.26 -1.45
N ARG A 224 18.93 0.25 -2.22
CA ARG A 224 20.08 0.33 -3.15
C ARG A 224 19.68 0.75 -4.56
N ASP A 225 18.49 0.32 -5.00
CA ASP A 225 18.03 0.54 -6.36
C ASP A 225 17.50 1.96 -6.57
N TRP A 226 16.84 2.54 -5.57
CA TRP A 226 16.23 3.85 -5.67
C TRP A 226 17.17 5.01 -6.03
N PRO A 227 18.40 5.10 -5.48
CA PRO A 227 19.33 6.15 -5.94
C PRO A 227 19.60 6.13 -7.44
N GLY A 228 19.72 4.93 -8.03
CA GLY A 228 19.86 4.75 -9.47
C GLY A 228 18.64 5.20 -10.26
N ARG A 229 17.43 4.91 -9.75
CA ARG A 229 16.15 5.33 -10.34
C ARG A 229 16.01 6.85 -10.34
N VAL A 230 16.36 7.51 -9.23
CA VAL A 230 16.38 8.98 -9.13
C VAL A 230 17.37 9.57 -10.13
N ALA A 231 18.58 9.02 -10.22
CA ALA A 231 19.58 9.46 -11.20
C ALA A 231 19.11 9.24 -12.66
N ALA A 232 18.26 8.25 -12.91
CA ALA A 232 17.65 7.95 -14.21
C ALA A 232 16.36 8.75 -14.46
N GLY A 233 16.01 9.73 -13.60
CA GLY A 233 14.89 10.65 -13.80
C GLY A 233 13.56 10.24 -13.17
N VAL A 234 13.52 9.20 -12.30
CA VAL A 234 12.37 8.91 -11.45
C VAL A 234 12.49 9.77 -10.18
N ASP A 235 12.22 11.06 -10.30
CA ASP A 235 12.58 12.08 -9.32
C ASP A 235 11.40 12.98 -8.91
N THR A 236 10.18 12.50 -9.14
CA THR A 236 8.93 13.22 -8.83
C THR A 236 8.17 12.63 -7.64
N VAL A 237 8.84 11.78 -6.85
CA VAL A 237 8.29 11.15 -5.66
C VAL A 237 9.36 11.06 -4.57
N ARG A 238 8.97 11.22 -3.31
CA ARG A 238 9.81 10.88 -2.16
C ARG A 238 9.66 9.40 -1.84
N VAL A 239 10.74 8.77 -1.42
CA VAL A 239 10.73 7.34 -1.11
C VAL A 239 11.38 7.06 0.23
N ARG A 240 10.70 6.29 1.07
CA ARG A 240 11.30 5.56 2.18
C ARG A 240 11.42 4.11 1.77
N ALA A 241 12.63 3.66 1.47
CA ALA A 241 12.89 2.33 0.99
C ALA A 241 13.15 1.36 2.16
N SER A 242 12.34 0.31 2.28
CA SER A 242 12.47 -0.69 3.33
C SER A 242 13.69 -1.60 3.14
N VAL A 243 14.06 -2.29 4.21
CA VAL A 243 15.01 -3.41 4.19
C VAL A 243 14.33 -4.63 4.80
N TYR A 244 14.63 -5.82 4.26
CA TYR A 244 14.16 -7.10 4.79
C TYR A 244 15.22 -7.78 5.67
N PRO A 245 14.86 -8.75 6.52
CA PRO A 245 15.78 -9.43 7.43
C PRO A 245 17.02 -9.98 6.74
N GLU A 246 16.89 -10.51 5.53
CA GLU A 246 17.98 -11.13 4.75
C GLU A 246 19.06 -10.12 4.34
N ARG A 247 18.74 -8.83 4.38
CA ARG A 247 19.63 -7.72 4.02
C ARG A 247 19.92 -6.78 5.18
N LEU A 248 19.40 -7.08 6.38
CA LEU A 248 19.53 -6.20 7.52
C LEU A 248 21.00 -5.97 7.90
N ASP A 249 21.79 -7.03 8.04
CA ASP A 249 23.21 -6.93 8.41
C ASP A 249 23.98 -6.07 7.41
N GLU A 250 23.64 -6.15 6.14
CA GLU A 250 24.25 -5.37 5.08
C GLU A 250 23.90 -3.87 5.21
N ALA A 251 22.63 -3.54 5.47
CA ALA A 251 22.21 -2.17 5.70
C ALA A 251 22.86 -1.57 6.96
N LEU A 252 22.96 -2.38 8.04
CA LEU A 252 23.62 -1.96 9.28
C LEU A 252 25.12 -1.73 9.07
N ALA A 253 25.81 -2.62 8.37
CA ALA A 253 27.23 -2.45 8.02
C ALA A 253 27.48 -1.20 7.17
N ALA A 254 26.48 -0.77 6.37
CA ALA A 254 26.52 0.49 5.63
C ALA A 254 26.13 1.72 6.48
N GLY A 255 25.87 1.55 7.79
CA GLY A 255 25.51 2.65 8.69
C GLY A 255 24.10 3.21 8.50
N MET A 256 23.17 2.41 7.91
CA MET A 256 21.82 2.84 7.67
C MET A 256 21.00 2.92 8.96
N SER A 257 20.25 4.00 9.10
CA SER A 257 19.26 4.24 10.14
C SER A 257 18.04 4.95 9.52
N ARG A 258 16.95 5.06 10.27
CA ARG A 258 15.74 5.75 9.79
C ARG A 258 16.07 7.12 9.19
N GLY A 259 15.63 7.36 7.98
CA GLY A 259 15.76 8.64 7.30
C GLY A 259 17.16 8.97 6.79
N THR A 260 18.13 8.04 6.89
CA THR A 260 19.43 8.22 6.24
C THR A 260 19.22 8.50 4.75
N PRO A 261 19.67 9.65 4.22
CA PRO A 261 19.54 9.96 2.79
C PRO A 261 20.27 8.92 1.94
N LEU A 262 19.59 8.42 0.90
CA LEU A 262 20.15 7.43 -0.03
C LEU A 262 20.64 8.08 -1.33
N ASP A 263 20.15 9.28 -1.66
CA ASP A 263 20.57 10.04 -2.84
C ASP A 263 20.94 11.47 -2.46
N ALA A 264 21.70 12.15 -3.35
CA ALA A 264 22.21 13.49 -3.10
C ALA A 264 21.12 14.60 -3.10
N ARG A 265 19.92 14.31 -3.61
CA ARG A 265 18.79 15.24 -3.67
C ARG A 265 17.88 15.13 -2.44
N GLY A 266 18.07 14.08 -1.61
CA GLY A 266 17.24 13.82 -0.45
C GLY A 266 15.80 13.38 -0.79
N LEU A 267 15.58 12.84 -1.98
CA LEU A 267 14.29 12.30 -2.40
C LEU A 267 14.09 10.89 -1.87
N THR A 268 15.17 10.13 -1.70
CA THR A 268 15.12 8.77 -1.18
C THR A 268 15.82 8.70 0.16
N ALA A 269 15.23 7.97 1.09
CA ALA A 269 15.75 7.79 2.43
C ALA A 269 15.56 6.33 2.88
N MET A 270 16.39 5.90 3.83
CA MET A 270 16.23 4.60 4.49
C MET A 270 14.92 4.56 5.25
N GLY A 271 14.11 3.57 4.92
CA GLY A 271 12.82 3.25 5.53
C GLY A 271 12.94 2.22 6.66
N PRO A 272 11.86 1.51 7.00
CA PRO A 272 11.82 0.55 8.09
C PRO A 272 12.43 -0.81 7.73
N LEU A 273 12.75 -1.60 8.76
CA LEU A 273 12.88 -3.05 8.64
C LEU A 273 11.48 -3.65 8.43
N LYS A 274 11.22 -4.20 7.24
CA LYS A 274 9.97 -4.90 6.92
C LYS A 274 10.09 -6.36 7.29
N ILE A 275 9.14 -6.87 8.08
CA ILE A 275 9.07 -8.29 8.47
C ILE A 275 7.67 -8.79 8.13
N ILE A 276 7.56 -9.93 7.45
CA ILE A 276 6.28 -10.60 7.14
C ILE A 276 6.09 -11.72 8.16
N SER A 277 5.35 -11.43 9.26
CA SER A 277 5.26 -12.37 10.38
C SER A 277 4.25 -13.50 10.20
N ASP A 278 3.19 -13.26 9.42
CA ASP A 278 2.18 -14.25 9.06
C ASP A 278 1.78 -14.13 7.58
N GLY A 279 0.82 -14.90 7.15
CA GLY A 279 0.29 -14.83 5.80
C GLY A 279 -0.96 -13.97 5.67
N SER A 280 -1.83 -14.27 4.69
CA SER A 280 -2.99 -13.46 4.31
C SER A 280 -4.33 -14.16 4.56
N LEU A 281 -5.43 -13.40 4.49
CA LEU A 281 -6.79 -13.92 4.49
C LEU A 281 -7.07 -14.72 3.21
N GLY A 282 -6.63 -14.21 2.06
CA GLY A 282 -6.90 -14.78 0.74
C GLY A 282 -6.34 -16.19 0.55
N THR A 283 -5.26 -16.53 1.24
CA THR A 283 -4.64 -17.86 1.25
C THR A 283 -5.00 -18.69 2.49
N ARG A 284 -5.73 -18.13 3.45
CA ARG A 284 -6.04 -18.71 4.78
C ARG A 284 -4.78 -19.02 5.59
N THR A 285 -3.78 -18.17 5.47
CA THR A 285 -2.48 -18.31 6.16
C THR A 285 -2.24 -17.22 7.21
N ALA A 286 -3.09 -16.19 7.30
CA ALA A 286 -3.07 -15.24 8.41
C ALA A 286 -3.24 -15.97 9.76
N TYR A 287 -2.33 -15.72 10.72
CA TYR A 287 -2.26 -16.51 11.95
C TYR A 287 -3.23 -16.02 13.01
N CYS A 288 -4.20 -16.88 13.33
CA CYS A 288 -5.32 -16.58 14.20
C CYS A 288 -5.33 -17.45 15.47
N PHE A 289 -5.93 -16.93 16.56
CA PHE A 289 -6.19 -17.71 17.77
C PHE A 289 -7.17 -18.83 17.51
N ASP A 290 -8.21 -18.56 16.73
CA ASP A 290 -9.23 -19.55 16.37
C ASP A 290 -8.99 -20.07 14.94
N PRO A 291 -9.28 -21.35 14.67
CA PRO A 291 -9.12 -21.92 13.33
C PRO A 291 -10.06 -21.25 12.32
N TYR A 292 -9.66 -21.33 11.05
CA TYR A 292 -10.51 -20.97 9.92
C TYR A 292 -11.74 -21.89 9.85
N VAL A 293 -12.84 -21.39 9.30
CA VAL A 293 -13.99 -22.26 9.00
C VAL A 293 -13.63 -23.25 7.90
N GLY A 294 -14.08 -24.51 8.04
CA GLY A 294 -13.71 -25.57 7.11
C GLY A 294 -12.25 -26.00 7.18
N ALA A 295 -11.57 -25.71 8.30
CA ALA A 295 -10.14 -25.95 8.47
C ALA A 295 -9.73 -27.44 8.61
N ALA A 296 -10.70 -28.38 8.60
CA ALA A 296 -10.40 -29.81 8.76
C ALA A 296 -9.44 -30.35 7.69
N ASP A 297 -9.47 -29.76 6.50
CA ASP A 297 -8.64 -30.15 5.35
C ASP A 297 -7.39 -29.28 5.19
N LEU A 298 -7.17 -28.28 6.08
CA LEU A 298 -6.00 -27.42 6.03
C LEU A 298 -4.85 -28.03 6.84
N THR A 299 -3.65 -27.99 6.27
CA THR A 299 -2.41 -28.38 6.96
C THR A 299 -2.16 -27.48 8.19
N CYS A 300 -2.50 -26.20 8.10
CA CYS A 300 -2.37 -25.21 9.16
C CYS A 300 -3.73 -24.57 9.47
N PRO A 301 -4.56 -25.16 10.34
CA PRO A 301 -5.93 -24.71 10.59
C PRO A 301 -6.07 -23.28 11.12
N ARG A 302 -5.01 -22.72 11.69
CA ARG A 302 -4.96 -21.36 12.28
C ARG A 302 -4.11 -20.37 11.48
N GLY A 303 -3.64 -20.76 10.30
CA GLY A 303 -2.66 -20.00 9.53
C GLY A 303 -1.21 -20.36 9.87
N VAL A 304 -0.29 -19.55 9.40
CA VAL A 304 1.16 -19.82 9.44
C VAL A 304 1.88 -18.64 10.10
N LEU A 305 2.83 -18.92 10.99
CA LEU A 305 3.82 -17.97 11.44
C LEU A 305 5.11 -18.18 10.64
N ASN A 306 5.61 -17.11 10.05
CA ASN A 306 6.88 -17.11 9.32
C ASN A 306 8.09 -16.93 10.24
N TYR A 307 7.87 -16.39 11.44
CA TYR A 307 8.91 -16.14 12.46
C TYR A 307 8.42 -16.53 13.85
N SER A 308 9.28 -17.16 14.63
CA SER A 308 9.05 -17.37 16.05
C SER A 308 9.11 -16.04 16.83
N GLN A 309 8.56 -16.03 18.05
CA GLN A 309 8.65 -14.88 18.94
C GLN A 309 10.11 -14.46 19.20
N GLU A 310 11.02 -15.43 19.36
CA GLU A 310 12.44 -15.19 19.64
C GLU A 310 13.13 -14.50 18.46
N GLU A 311 12.85 -14.96 17.23
CA GLU A 311 13.39 -14.35 16.00
C GLU A 311 12.89 -12.92 15.83
N LEU A 312 11.59 -12.65 16.05
CA LEU A 312 11.03 -11.31 15.97
C LEU A 312 11.63 -10.38 17.01
N LEU A 313 11.82 -10.84 18.25
CA LEU A 313 12.48 -10.08 19.32
C LEU A 313 13.93 -9.73 18.95
N ALA A 314 14.67 -10.68 18.39
CA ALA A 314 16.04 -10.46 17.95
C ALA A 314 16.11 -9.40 16.83
N LEU A 315 15.30 -9.53 15.79
CA LEU A 315 15.25 -8.60 14.66
C LEU A 315 14.84 -7.18 15.11
N ALA A 316 13.78 -7.06 15.92
CA ALA A 316 13.31 -5.77 16.41
C ALA A 316 14.32 -5.10 17.35
N THR A 317 15.03 -5.89 18.18
CA THR A 317 16.11 -5.38 19.04
C THR A 317 17.28 -4.86 18.20
N GLN A 318 17.68 -5.59 17.17
CA GLN A 318 18.74 -5.20 16.25
C GLN A 318 18.38 -3.91 15.49
N ALA A 319 17.15 -3.84 14.93
CA ALA A 319 16.66 -2.66 14.25
C ALA A 319 16.65 -1.42 15.17
N ARG A 320 16.10 -1.56 16.37
CA ARG A 320 16.10 -0.49 17.37
C ARG A 320 17.51 -0.02 17.71
N GLY A 321 18.45 -0.96 17.93
CA GLY A 321 19.84 -0.64 18.23
C GLY A 321 20.52 0.21 17.15
N ALA A 322 20.10 0.07 15.92
CA ALA A 322 20.58 0.84 14.76
C ALA A 322 19.75 2.10 14.48
N GLY A 323 18.70 2.38 15.23
CA GLY A 323 17.79 3.49 14.97
C GLY A 323 16.86 3.30 13.75
N LEU A 324 16.65 2.05 13.33
CA LEU A 324 15.63 1.71 12.33
C LEU A 324 14.25 1.52 12.99
N GLU A 325 13.21 1.91 12.30
CA GLU A 325 11.84 1.50 12.63
C GLU A 325 11.57 0.07 12.14
N VAL A 326 10.54 -0.56 12.69
CA VAL A 326 10.06 -1.88 12.27
C VAL A 326 8.67 -1.72 11.65
N ALA A 327 8.49 -2.25 10.44
CA ALA A 327 7.19 -2.42 9.78
C ALA A 327 6.85 -3.91 9.81
N LEU A 328 6.02 -4.31 10.76
CA LEU A 328 5.71 -5.71 11.02
C LEU A 328 4.35 -6.08 10.43
N HIS A 329 4.36 -6.84 9.33
CA HIS A 329 3.14 -7.37 8.75
C HIS A 329 2.47 -8.33 9.72
N ALA A 330 1.24 -8.06 10.08
CA ALA A 330 0.40 -8.94 10.89
C ALA A 330 -1.09 -8.75 10.52
N ILE A 331 -1.69 -9.79 9.97
CA ILE A 331 -3.08 -9.83 9.52
C ILE A 331 -3.97 -10.54 10.52
N GLY A 332 -3.56 -11.72 10.98
CA GLY A 332 -4.30 -12.51 11.96
C GLY A 332 -4.20 -11.95 13.38
N ASP A 333 -5.23 -12.15 14.17
CA ASP A 333 -5.32 -11.61 15.53
C ASP A 333 -4.25 -12.19 16.50
N ALA A 334 -3.75 -13.37 16.25
CA ALA A 334 -2.65 -13.95 17.02
C ALA A 334 -1.30 -13.36 16.60
N ALA A 335 -1.10 -13.08 15.30
CA ALA A 335 0.10 -12.40 14.80
C ALA A 335 0.17 -10.96 15.30
N ILE A 336 -0.95 -10.22 15.30
CA ILE A 336 -1.03 -8.86 15.85
C ILE A 336 -0.67 -8.85 17.35
N ALA A 337 -1.20 -9.80 18.13
CA ALA A 337 -0.86 -9.91 19.55
C ALA A 337 0.65 -10.16 19.76
N GLN A 338 1.23 -11.05 18.95
CA GLN A 338 2.67 -11.33 18.96
C GLN A 338 3.49 -10.08 18.60
N ALA A 339 3.07 -9.33 17.58
CA ALA A 339 3.71 -8.08 17.19
C ALA A 339 3.71 -7.07 18.34
N LEU A 340 2.58 -6.90 19.02
CA LEU A 340 2.48 -5.99 20.18
C LEU A 340 3.38 -6.45 21.35
N ASP A 341 3.51 -7.76 21.57
CA ASP A 341 4.44 -8.30 22.57
C ASP A 341 5.89 -7.96 22.19
N VAL A 342 6.25 -8.04 20.90
CA VAL A 342 7.58 -7.67 20.41
C VAL A 342 7.85 -6.17 20.59
N PHE A 343 6.92 -5.29 20.19
CA PHE A 343 7.06 -3.84 20.37
C PHE A 343 7.17 -3.48 21.86
N GLY A 344 6.32 -4.08 22.71
CA GLY A 344 6.35 -3.86 24.16
C GLY A 344 7.64 -4.30 24.81
N ALA A 345 8.17 -5.46 24.46
CA ALA A 345 9.39 -6.01 25.04
C ALA A 345 10.64 -5.27 24.55
N THR A 346 10.69 -4.88 23.28
CA THR A 346 11.87 -4.25 22.69
C THR A 346 11.87 -2.73 22.82
N GLY A 347 10.68 -2.09 22.88
CA GLY A 347 10.53 -0.64 22.77
C GLY A 347 10.96 -0.11 21.39
N ALA A 348 10.93 -0.95 20.34
CA ALA A 348 11.16 -0.52 18.99
C ALA A 348 10.02 0.43 18.54
N ALA A 349 10.33 1.44 17.75
CA ALA A 349 9.33 2.26 17.09
C ALA A 349 8.93 1.63 15.75
N GLY A 350 7.68 1.84 15.32
CA GLY A 350 7.28 1.33 14.02
C GLY A 350 5.79 1.23 13.82
N SER A 351 5.39 0.31 12.96
CA SER A 351 4.01 0.05 12.56
C SER A 351 3.70 -1.44 12.53
N ILE A 352 2.41 -1.74 12.73
CA ILE A 352 1.83 -3.01 12.31
C ILE A 352 1.19 -2.76 10.95
N GLU A 353 1.68 -3.48 9.95
CA GLU A 353 1.15 -3.44 8.59
C GLU A 353 -0.10 -4.30 8.51
N HIS A 354 -1.12 -3.81 7.82
CA HIS A 354 -2.45 -4.35 7.68
C HIS A 354 -3.30 -4.25 8.94
N ALA A 355 -2.86 -4.76 10.10
CA ALA A 355 -3.63 -4.77 11.35
C ALA A 355 -5.11 -5.14 11.08
N GLN A 356 -5.32 -6.21 10.25
CA GLN A 356 -6.62 -6.46 9.62
C GLN A 356 -7.64 -7.02 10.61
N LEU A 357 -7.29 -8.08 11.37
CA LEU A 357 -8.19 -8.70 12.36
C LEU A 357 -7.69 -8.40 13.78
N VAL A 358 -8.18 -7.33 14.39
CA VAL A 358 -7.69 -6.86 15.70
C VAL A 358 -8.61 -7.33 16.83
N ARG A 359 -8.05 -7.87 17.93
CA ARG A 359 -8.86 -8.10 19.16
C ARG A 359 -9.11 -6.78 19.87
N TRP A 360 -10.29 -6.60 20.41
CA TRP A 360 -10.67 -5.37 21.13
C TRP A 360 -9.69 -5.01 22.27
N GLN A 361 -9.13 -6.00 22.93
CA GLN A 361 -8.14 -5.81 24.00
C GLN A 361 -6.76 -5.36 23.50
N ASP A 362 -6.45 -5.54 22.22
CA ASP A 362 -5.17 -5.16 21.62
C ASP A 362 -5.19 -3.74 21.06
N VAL A 363 -6.40 -3.18 20.80
CA VAL A 363 -6.53 -1.80 20.32
C VAL A 363 -5.92 -0.77 21.30
N PRO A 364 -6.27 -0.74 22.60
CA PRO A 364 -5.62 0.17 23.54
C PRO A 364 -4.12 -0.11 23.73
N ARG A 365 -3.69 -1.37 23.66
CA ARG A 365 -2.26 -1.71 23.73
C ARG A 365 -1.46 -1.09 22.59
N MET A 366 -2.03 -1.07 21.37
CA MET A 366 -1.39 -0.45 20.21
C MET A 366 -1.18 1.05 20.44
N ALA A 367 -2.21 1.72 20.96
CA ALA A 367 -2.14 3.14 21.32
C ALA A 367 -1.11 3.43 22.43
N ASP A 368 -1.14 2.66 23.53
CA ASP A 368 -0.24 2.82 24.67
C ASP A 368 1.24 2.61 24.29
N LEU A 369 1.51 1.72 23.35
CA LEU A 369 2.86 1.46 22.82
C LEU A 369 3.29 2.49 21.76
N GLY A 370 2.41 3.37 21.30
CA GLY A 370 2.69 4.32 20.22
C GLY A 370 2.98 3.63 18.87
N VAL A 371 2.48 2.42 18.68
CA VAL A 371 2.64 1.67 17.44
C VAL A 371 1.59 2.15 16.44
N ARG A 372 2.05 2.55 15.25
CA ARG A 372 1.14 2.96 14.16
C ARG A 372 0.43 1.76 13.54
N ALA A 373 -0.77 1.95 13.05
CA ALA A 373 -1.45 1.00 12.19
C ALA A 373 -1.34 1.49 10.73
N SER A 374 -0.53 0.81 9.94
CA SER A 374 -0.39 1.04 8.49
C SER A 374 -1.41 0.15 7.79
N VAL A 375 -2.52 0.73 7.40
CA VAL A 375 -3.72 0.00 6.96
C VAL A 375 -4.06 0.27 5.50
N GLN A 376 -4.75 -0.67 4.86
CA GLN A 376 -5.15 -0.61 3.47
C GLN A 376 -6.68 -0.67 3.37
N PRO A 377 -7.38 0.48 3.51
CA PRO A 377 -8.84 0.46 3.53
C PRO A 377 -9.47 -0.07 2.23
N ALA A 378 -8.77 0.05 1.09
CA ALA A 378 -9.27 -0.50 -0.17
C ALA A 378 -9.42 -2.03 -0.16
N HIS A 379 -8.61 -2.75 0.64
CA HIS A 379 -8.71 -4.22 0.75
C HIS A 379 -10.06 -4.67 1.29
N LEU A 380 -10.72 -3.88 2.17
CA LEU A 380 -12.02 -4.26 2.70
C LEU A 380 -13.09 -4.47 1.62
N LEU A 381 -12.93 -3.82 0.46
CA LEU A 381 -13.91 -3.91 -0.64
C LEU A 381 -13.95 -5.32 -1.22
N ASP A 382 -12.81 -5.97 -1.26
CA ASP A 382 -12.64 -7.36 -1.71
C ASP A 382 -12.78 -8.36 -0.55
N ASP A 383 -12.20 -8.02 0.61
CA ASP A 383 -12.07 -8.95 1.73
C ASP A 383 -13.34 -9.10 2.58
N ARG A 384 -14.35 -8.23 2.41
CA ARG A 384 -15.60 -8.34 3.20
C ARG A 384 -16.26 -9.70 3.07
N ASP A 385 -16.32 -10.24 1.87
CA ASP A 385 -16.95 -11.54 1.59
C ASP A 385 -16.05 -12.69 2.04
N LEU A 386 -14.73 -12.55 1.86
CA LEU A 386 -13.73 -13.50 2.38
C LEU A 386 -13.74 -13.53 3.91
N THR A 387 -13.86 -12.39 4.57
CA THR A 387 -13.96 -12.29 6.02
C THR A 387 -15.18 -13.06 6.53
N ALA A 388 -16.34 -12.87 5.91
CA ALA A 388 -17.55 -13.58 6.27
C ALA A 388 -17.43 -15.10 6.05
N ALA A 389 -16.75 -15.53 4.99
CA ALA A 389 -16.54 -16.93 4.67
C ALA A 389 -15.48 -17.60 5.56
N CYS A 390 -14.39 -16.92 5.87
CA CYS A 390 -13.23 -17.50 6.54
C CYS A 390 -13.23 -17.26 8.06
N TRP A 391 -13.79 -16.12 8.50
CA TRP A 391 -13.79 -15.66 9.90
C TRP A 391 -15.19 -15.28 10.41
N PRO A 392 -16.24 -16.14 10.22
CA PRO A 392 -17.60 -15.80 10.64
C PRO A 392 -17.68 -15.50 12.13
N GLY A 393 -18.43 -14.43 12.47
CA GLY A 393 -18.57 -13.92 13.83
C GLY A 393 -17.39 -13.07 14.32
N ARG A 394 -16.38 -12.80 13.44
CA ARG A 394 -15.23 -11.96 13.73
C ARG A 394 -15.19 -10.69 12.84
N GLU A 395 -16.18 -10.52 11.97
CA GLU A 395 -16.22 -9.48 10.92
C GLU A 395 -16.14 -8.08 11.49
N SER A 396 -16.77 -7.81 12.63
CA SER A 396 -16.73 -6.49 13.30
C SER A 396 -15.33 -6.06 13.76
N ARG A 397 -14.40 -7.01 13.91
CA ARG A 397 -13.01 -6.77 14.29
C ARG A 397 -12.07 -6.62 13.09
N SER A 398 -12.59 -6.85 11.88
CA SER A 398 -11.81 -6.73 10.65
C SER A 398 -11.88 -5.29 10.13
N PHE A 399 -10.72 -4.72 9.83
CA PHE A 399 -10.58 -3.31 9.48
C PHE A 399 -11.26 -2.38 10.51
N ALA A 400 -10.89 -2.53 11.79
CA ALA A 400 -11.48 -1.80 12.92
C ALA A 400 -10.97 -0.34 12.98
N LEU A 401 -11.11 0.41 11.86
CA LEU A 401 -10.48 1.70 11.65
C LEU A 401 -10.93 2.76 12.67
N ALA A 402 -12.25 2.92 12.86
CA ALA A 402 -12.78 3.89 13.82
C ALA A 402 -12.37 3.55 15.25
N SER A 403 -12.46 2.27 15.63
CA SER A 403 -12.06 1.82 16.97
C SER A 403 -10.58 2.08 17.26
N MET A 404 -9.69 1.86 16.29
CA MET A 404 -8.27 2.19 16.43
C MET A 404 -8.06 3.70 16.55
N ALA A 405 -8.69 4.49 15.68
CA ALA A 405 -8.58 5.95 15.71
C ALA A 405 -9.12 6.54 17.03
N ASP A 406 -10.27 6.08 17.50
CA ASP A 406 -10.89 6.54 18.75
C ASP A 406 -10.05 6.18 20.00
N ALA A 407 -9.31 5.09 19.95
CA ALA A 407 -8.34 4.73 20.97
C ALA A 407 -7.03 5.54 20.90
N GLY A 408 -6.85 6.39 19.89
CA GLY A 408 -5.64 7.18 19.71
C GLY A 408 -4.52 6.48 18.94
N VAL A 409 -4.79 5.36 18.29
CA VAL A 409 -3.83 4.73 17.36
C VAL A 409 -3.65 5.63 16.14
N GLU A 410 -2.42 5.93 15.80
CA GLU A 410 -2.09 6.67 14.60
C GLU A 410 -2.29 5.79 13.36
N LEU A 411 -3.28 6.15 12.54
CA LEU A 411 -3.54 5.45 11.27
C LEU A 411 -2.68 6.04 10.14
N ARG A 412 -2.17 5.17 9.28
CA ARG A 412 -1.46 5.50 8.03
C ARG A 412 -2.04 4.66 6.91
N PHE A 413 -2.36 5.31 5.78
CA PHE A 413 -2.96 4.62 4.65
C PHE A 413 -1.93 4.28 3.59
N GLY A 414 -1.98 3.03 3.11
CA GLY A 414 -1.25 2.54 1.96
C GLY A 414 -2.17 1.78 1.01
N SER A 415 -1.71 1.55 -0.20
CA SER A 415 -2.43 0.74 -1.19
C SER A 415 -2.10 -0.74 -1.08
N ASP A 416 -0.87 -1.04 -0.70
CA ASP A 416 -0.28 -2.36 -0.87
C ASP A 416 -0.29 -2.82 -2.35
N ALA A 417 -0.21 -1.85 -3.27
CA ALA A 417 -0.18 -2.18 -4.70
C ALA A 417 1.00 -3.12 -5.02
N PRO A 418 0.74 -4.20 -5.81
CA PRO A 418 -0.42 -4.42 -6.69
C PRO A 418 -1.63 -5.13 -6.08
N VAL A 419 -1.67 -5.41 -4.77
CA VAL A 419 -2.79 -6.11 -4.11
C VAL A 419 -4.10 -5.33 -4.28
N ALA A 420 -4.05 -4.00 -4.10
CA ALA A 420 -5.12 -3.09 -4.49
C ALA A 420 -4.56 -1.99 -5.42
N PRO A 421 -5.42 -1.27 -6.14
CA PRO A 421 -4.97 -0.12 -6.93
C PRO A 421 -4.23 0.92 -6.08
N ALA A 422 -3.14 1.47 -6.60
CA ALA A 422 -2.40 2.57 -5.96
C ALA A 422 -3.18 3.90 -6.06
N ASP A 423 -4.43 3.89 -5.61
CA ASP A 423 -5.37 5.01 -5.65
C ASP A 423 -5.74 5.45 -4.22
N PRO A 424 -5.15 6.55 -3.71
CA PRO A 424 -5.43 7.02 -2.36
C PRO A 424 -6.89 7.47 -2.18
N TRP A 425 -7.54 7.93 -3.24
CA TRP A 425 -8.93 8.37 -3.18
C TRP A 425 -9.89 7.20 -3.05
N LEU A 426 -9.54 6.03 -3.61
CA LEU A 426 -10.25 4.77 -3.36
C LEU A 426 -10.11 4.34 -1.89
N ALA A 427 -8.89 4.40 -1.34
CA ALA A 427 -8.64 4.05 0.06
C ALA A 427 -9.39 4.97 1.03
N ILE A 428 -9.36 6.30 0.80
CA ILE A 428 -10.11 7.27 1.59
C ILE A 428 -11.62 7.00 1.50
N ALA A 429 -12.14 6.78 0.28
CA ALA A 429 -13.55 6.48 0.07
C ALA A 429 -13.98 5.18 0.77
N ALA A 430 -13.16 4.15 0.71
CA ALA A 430 -13.38 2.88 1.40
C ALA A 430 -13.41 3.07 2.93
N ALA A 431 -12.54 3.91 3.47
CA ALA A 431 -12.51 4.17 4.91
C ALA A 431 -13.74 4.93 5.42
N ILE A 432 -14.35 5.83 4.62
CA ILE A 432 -15.47 6.67 5.02
C ILE A 432 -16.85 6.05 4.74
N HIS A 433 -16.96 5.07 3.83
CA HIS A 433 -18.25 4.45 3.49
C HIS A 433 -18.26 2.93 3.58
N ARG A 434 -17.08 2.26 3.38
CA ARG A 434 -16.92 0.79 3.51
C ARG A 434 -17.77 0.00 2.51
N SER A 435 -18.00 0.57 1.33
CA SER A 435 -18.57 -0.07 0.14
C SER A 435 -18.14 0.68 -1.11
N ALA A 436 -17.94 -0.04 -2.21
CA ALA A 436 -17.64 0.55 -3.52
C ALA A 436 -18.73 0.27 -4.57
N ASP A 437 -19.74 -0.49 -4.20
CA ASP A 437 -20.86 -0.92 -5.05
C ASP A 437 -22.20 -0.53 -4.40
N GLU A 438 -23.30 -1.11 -4.89
CA GLU A 438 -24.66 -0.84 -4.42
C GLU A 438 -25.02 -1.53 -3.09
N ARG A 439 -24.11 -2.36 -2.54
CA ARG A 439 -24.33 -3.02 -1.25
C ARG A 439 -24.27 -2.01 -0.10
N GLU A 440 -24.98 -2.31 0.96
CA GLU A 440 -24.90 -1.50 2.19
C GLU A 440 -23.45 -1.45 2.72
N ALA A 441 -23.14 -0.36 3.42
CA ALA A 441 -21.86 -0.19 4.08
C ALA A 441 -21.56 -1.34 5.03
N TRP A 442 -20.39 -1.94 4.89
CA TRP A 442 -19.97 -3.06 5.73
C TRP A 442 -19.46 -2.55 7.08
N HIS A 443 -20.09 -2.94 8.20
CA HIS A 443 -19.73 -2.47 9.55
C HIS A 443 -19.61 -0.94 9.62
N PRO A 444 -20.72 -0.18 9.41
CA PRO A 444 -20.71 1.27 9.35
C PRO A 444 -20.24 1.94 10.65
N GLU A 445 -20.25 1.24 11.78
CA GLU A 445 -19.67 1.67 13.04
C GLU A 445 -18.15 1.88 12.98
N GLN A 446 -17.50 1.34 11.95
CA GLN A 446 -16.05 1.48 11.70
C GLN A 446 -15.74 2.55 10.64
N HIS A 447 -16.69 3.36 10.22
CA HIS A 447 -16.46 4.51 9.34
C HIS A 447 -15.51 5.53 9.98
N LEU A 448 -14.54 5.99 9.19
CA LEU A 448 -13.76 7.16 9.57
C LEU A 448 -14.45 8.46 9.12
N ARG A 449 -14.16 9.54 9.84
CA ARG A 449 -14.47 10.90 9.36
C ARG A 449 -13.53 11.22 8.19
N ILE A 450 -14.04 11.94 7.20
CA ILE A 450 -13.29 12.27 6.00
C ILE A 450 -11.98 12.99 6.28
N GLY A 451 -11.96 13.95 7.21
CA GLY A 451 -10.74 14.65 7.62
C GLY A 451 -9.68 13.72 8.20
N ALA A 452 -10.09 12.74 9.02
CA ALA A 452 -9.19 11.71 9.56
C ALA A 452 -8.66 10.77 8.47
N ALA A 453 -9.50 10.37 7.51
CA ALA A 453 -9.09 9.52 6.40
C ALA A 453 -8.08 10.22 5.47
N ILE A 454 -8.29 11.51 5.15
CA ILE A 454 -7.33 12.30 4.37
C ILE A 454 -6.04 12.49 5.19
N ALA A 455 -6.12 12.82 6.49
CA ALA A 455 -4.95 12.99 7.34
C ALA A 455 -4.10 11.71 7.45
N ALA A 456 -4.73 10.52 7.48
CA ALA A 456 -4.04 9.25 7.45
C ALA A 456 -3.26 9.01 6.14
N SER A 457 -3.61 9.74 5.07
CA SER A 457 -2.94 9.68 3.77
C SER A 457 -1.89 10.78 3.56
N THR A 458 -1.65 11.68 4.52
CA THR A 458 -0.73 12.83 4.36
C THR A 458 0.54 12.75 5.22
N ASP A 459 0.98 11.56 5.55
CA ASP A 459 2.18 11.31 6.39
C ASP A 459 2.17 12.05 7.75
N GLY A 460 0.97 12.26 8.34
CA GLY A 460 0.77 12.96 9.59
C GLY A 460 0.73 14.47 9.49
N TRP A 461 0.86 15.03 8.29
CA TRP A 461 0.71 16.46 8.09
C TRP A 461 -0.78 16.83 8.08
N GLY A 462 -1.28 17.37 9.19
CA GLY A 462 -2.71 17.71 9.33
C GLY A 462 -3.13 18.94 8.53
N THR A 463 -2.20 19.76 8.02
CA THR A 463 -2.45 20.94 7.18
C THR A 463 -1.16 21.44 6.56
N ILE A 464 -1.25 22.45 5.71
CA ILE A 464 -0.10 23.19 5.18
C ILE A 464 0.27 24.29 6.17
N SER A 465 1.51 24.25 6.70
CA SER A 465 1.97 25.22 7.71
C SER A 465 3.46 25.51 7.52
N PRO A 466 3.96 26.68 7.98
CA PRO A 466 5.39 26.98 7.97
C PRO A 466 6.22 25.90 8.66
N GLY A 467 7.33 25.52 8.04
CA GLY A 467 8.19 24.41 8.46
C GLY A 467 7.85 23.06 7.86
N HIS A 468 6.67 22.89 7.23
CA HIS A 468 6.28 21.67 6.53
C HIS A 468 6.94 21.58 5.15
N PRO A 469 7.10 20.37 4.57
CA PRO A 469 7.49 20.24 3.18
C PRO A 469 6.58 21.04 2.24
N GLY A 470 7.14 21.62 1.20
CA GLY A 470 6.39 22.29 0.13
C GLY A 470 5.70 21.30 -0.83
N ASP A 471 5.24 20.19 -0.28
CA ASP A 471 4.55 19.11 -0.96
C ASP A 471 3.04 19.38 -0.84
N ILE A 472 2.41 19.78 -1.94
CA ILE A 472 1.05 20.35 -1.93
C ILE A 472 0.24 19.76 -3.06
N VAL A 473 -1.04 19.52 -2.80
CA VAL A 473 -2.02 19.08 -3.81
C VAL A 473 -3.14 20.10 -3.90
N LEU A 474 -3.44 20.53 -5.12
CA LEU A 474 -4.57 21.42 -5.42
C LEU A 474 -5.76 20.62 -5.93
N LEU A 475 -6.93 20.87 -5.36
CA LEU A 475 -8.19 20.20 -5.66
C LEU A 475 -9.23 21.19 -6.15
N ALA A 476 -9.92 20.87 -7.26
CA ALA A 476 -10.98 21.72 -7.81
C ALA A 476 -12.23 21.81 -6.92
N GLN A 477 -12.48 20.77 -6.11
CA GLN A 477 -13.66 20.64 -5.28
C GLN A 477 -13.29 20.42 -3.83
N ASP A 478 -14.13 20.92 -2.93
CA ASP A 478 -14.04 20.61 -1.51
C ASP A 478 -14.20 19.09 -1.29
N PRO A 479 -13.18 18.40 -0.81
CA PRO A 479 -13.27 16.97 -0.53
C PRO A 479 -14.27 16.67 0.60
N PHE A 480 -14.49 17.60 1.54
CA PHE A 480 -15.45 17.42 2.64
C PHE A 480 -16.90 17.41 2.16
N GLY A 481 -17.22 18.10 1.06
CA GLY A 481 -18.57 18.19 0.52
C GLY A 481 -19.53 19.00 1.36
N SER A 482 -20.84 18.70 1.27
CA SER A 482 -21.88 19.33 2.05
C SER A 482 -22.09 18.59 3.38
N PRO A 483 -22.38 19.32 4.48
CA PRO A 483 -22.79 18.69 5.75
C PRO A 483 -24.04 17.79 5.65
N SER A 484 -24.83 17.94 4.58
CA SER A 484 -26.01 17.11 4.29
C SER A 484 -25.71 15.85 3.50
N ASP A 485 -24.47 15.68 2.98
CA ASP A 485 -24.12 14.53 2.19
C ASP A 485 -24.08 13.26 3.04
N SER A 486 -24.65 12.18 2.52
CA SER A 486 -24.46 10.85 3.08
C SER A 486 -23.00 10.37 2.90
N THR A 487 -22.57 9.39 3.70
CA THR A 487 -21.24 8.79 3.53
C THR A 487 -21.04 8.21 2.13
N ALA A 488 -22.09 7.66 1.51
CA ALA A 488 -22.05 7.16 0.12
C ALA A 488 -21.80 8.30 -0.89
N GLN A 489 -22.48 9.44 -0.73
CA GLN A 489 -22.29 10.62 -1.60
C GLN A 489 -20.87 11.19 -1.44
N MET A 490 -20.37 11.30 -0.19
CA MET A 490 -19.00 11.71 0.09
C MET A 490 -17.98 10.74 -0.54
N ALA A 491 -18.17 9.44 -0.38
CA ALA A 491 -17.29 8.43 -0.97
C ALA A 491 -17.28 8.47 -2.50
N ALA A 492 -18.44 8.66 -3.14
CA ALA A 492 -18.52 8.82 -4.59
C ALA A 492 -17.75 10.06 -5.07
N ARG A 493 -17.87 11.19 -4.35
CA ARG A 493 -17.12 12.41 -4.63
C ARG A 493 -15.63 12.20 -4.49
N VAL A 494 -15.20 11.62 -3.38
CA VAL A 494 -13.78 11.34 -3.10
C VAL A 494 -13.18 10.43 -4.17
N ARG A 495 -13.86 9.34 -4.55
CA ARG A 495 -13.39 8.45 -5.63
C ARG A 495 -13.24 9.15 -6.97
N SER A 496 -14.05 10.16 -7.23
CA SER A 496 -13.95 10.95 -8.47
C SER A 496 -12.93 12.07 -8.42
N THR A 497 -12.31 12.30 -7.26
CA THR A 497 -11.30 13.34 -7.08
C THR A 497 -10.13 13.12 -8.02
N ARG A 498 -9.77 14.20 -8.72
CA ARG A 498 -8.55 14.24 -9.54
C ARG A 498 -7.88 15.59 -9.27
N PRO A 499 -6.67 15.61 -8.73
CA PRO A 499 -5.91 16.84 -8.49
C PRO A 499 -5.80 17.72 -9.73
N LEU A 500 -5.84 19.02 -9.54
CA LEU A 500 -5.51 20.01 -10.58
C LEU A 500 -4.01 20.14 -10.75
N ALA A 501 -3.29 20.14 -9.63
CA ALA A 501 -1.83 20.17 -9.63
C ALA A 501 -1.28 19.46 -8.39
N THR A 502 -0.09 18.92 -8.54
CA THR A 502 0.69 18.26 -7.48
C THR A 502 2.08 18.86 -7.45
N PHE A 503 2.52 19.28 -6.28
CA PHE A 503 3.80 19.91 -6.06
C PHE A 503 4.66 19.05 -5.12
N LEU A 504 5.89 18.85 -5.49
CA LEU A 504 6.94 18.21 -4.69
C LEU A 504 8.01 19.25 -4.35
N GLY A 505 8.08 19.68 -3.08
CA GLY A 505 9.02 20.73 -2.66
C GLY A 505 8.83 22.04 -3.42
N GLY A 506 7.61 22.41 -3.80
CA GLY A 506 7.28 23.58 -4.59
C GLY A 506 7.52 23.42 -6.10
N ARG A 507 8.01 22.28 -6.57
CA ARG A 507 8.13 21.97 -8.01
C ARG A 507 6.86 21.29 -8.49
N VAL A 508 6.25 21.76 -9.57
CA VAL A 508 5.13 21.07 -10.23
C VAL A 508 5.59 19.71 -10.74
N VAL A 509 4.95 18.64 -10.32
CA VAL A 509 5.19 17.27 -10.79
C VAL A 509 4.01 16.70 -11.58
N HIS A 510 2.83 17.31 -11.43
CA HIS A 510 1.66 17.06 -12.25
C HIS A 510 0.79 18.32 -12.32
N SER A 511 0.19 18.58 -13.49
CA SER A 511 -0.83 19.62 -13.71
C SER A 511 -1.78 19.17 -14.83
N ARG A 512 -3.06 19.52 -14.70
CA ARG A 512 -4.11 19.32 -15.72
C ARG A 512 -4.31 20.55 -16.57
#